data_29bbd6b451dd55d4d5138ad7218d01cd
#
_entry.id   29bbd6b451dd55d4d5138ad7218d01cd
#
_cell.length_a   1.000
_cell.length_b   1.000
_cell.length_c   1.000
_cell.angle_alpha   90.00
_cell.angle_beta   90.00
_cell.angle_gamma   90.00
#
_symmetry.space_group_name_H-M   'P 1'
#
loop_
_entity.id
_entity.type
_entity.pdbx_description
1 polymer ?
#
loop_
_entity_poly.entity_id
_entity_poly.type
_entity_poly.pdbx_seq_one_letter_code
_entity_poly.pdbx_strand_id
1 'polypeptide(L)'
;MILKAILLGLVAMLGHTNFLFGTNLLDRPLIMCTLTGLVMGDLKSGIIIGAMMELAFIGAFSVGASLPPDMISGGVLGAALTLAAGNDPEVALTIGVPIASLALLMKNACKIFILPIFVHKADDYAVKGNSKGVARMHMLGGFLYLNLPYGIFVFSAFLLGNTVIQSVLDLSLIHI
;
A
#
# COMPACT_ATOMS: atom_id res chain seq x y z
N MET A 1 -17.15 -9.10 -2.37
CA MET A 1 -15.93 -8.96 -1.57
C MET A 1 -14.66 -9.14 -2.39
N ILE A 2 -14.47 -10.26 -3.06
CA ILE A 2 -13.25 -10.54 -3.86
C ILE A 2 -12.97 -9.42 -4.89
N LEU A 3 -13.97 -8.95 -5.62
CA LEU A 3 -13.79 -7.85 -6.57
C LEU A 3 -13.26 -6.57 -5.92
N LYS A 4 -13.80 -6.19 -4.75
CA LYS A 4 -13.29 -5.03 -4.00
C LYS A 4 -11.84 -5.25 -3.57
N ALA A 5 -11.48 -6.44 -3.07
CA ALA A 5 -10.12 -6.79 -2.70
C ALA A 5 -9.14 -6.66 -3.88
N ILE A 6 -9.53 -7.16 -5.08
CA ILE A 6 -8.72 -7.02 -6.30
C ILE A 6 -8.53 -5.53 -6.66
N LEU A 7 -9.60 -4.74 -6.64
CA LEU A 7 -9.55 -3.31 -6.96
C LEU A 7 -8.67 -2.55 -5.96
N LEU A 8 -8.76 -2.88 -4.66
CA LEU A 8 -7.89 -2.29 -3.63
C LEU A 8 -6.41 -2.66 -3.84
N GLY A 9 -6.13 -3.91 -4.20
CA GLY A 9 -4.79 -4.33 -4.59
C GLY A 9 -4.26 -3.53 -5.78
N LEU A 10 -5.10 -3.29 -6.80
CA LEU A 10 -4.73 -2.45 -7.95
C LEU A 10 -4.51 -0.99 -7.56
N VAL A 11 -5.33 -0.43 -6.67
CA VAL A 11 -5.14 0.93 -6.12
C VAL A 11 -3.78 1.02 -5.42
N ALA A 12 -3.42 0.05 -4.58
CA ALA A 12 -2.12 0.02 -3.91
C ALA A 12 -0.97 -0.10 -4.93
N MET A 13 -1.12 -0.92 -5.97
CA MET A 13 -0.15 -1.01 -7.06
C MET A 13 0.03 0.32 -7.79
N LEU A 14 -1.05 1.07 -8.06
CA LEU A 14 -0.96 2.40 -8.66
C LEU A 14 -0.15 3.36 -7.79
N GLY A 15 -0.36 3.38 -6.48
CA GLY A 15 0.42 4.21 -5.56
C GLY A 15 1.92 3.90 -5.57
N HIS A 16 2.31 2.65 -5.82
CA HIS A 16 3.71 2.24 -5.89
C HIS A 16 4.35 2.35 -7.29
N THR A 17 3.73 3.07 -8.24
CA THR A 17 4.27 3.23 -9.59
C THR A 17 5.27 4.37 -9.77
N ASN A 18 5.70 5.03 -8.69
CA ASN A 18 6.65 6.16 -8.76
C ASN A 18 7.96 5.82 -9.51
N PHE A 19 8.41 4.55 -9.45
CA PHE A 19 9.59 4.10 -10.19
C PHE A 19 9.37 4.06 -11.71
N LEU A 20 8.11 4.00 -12.18
CA LEU A 20 7.75 4.01 -13.60
C LEU A 20 7.56 5.43 -14.13
N PHE A 21 6.84 6.25 -13.39
CA PHE A 21 6.36 7.56 -13.84
C PHE A 21 7.04 8.74 -13.14
N GLY A 22 8.00 8.46 -12.25
CA GLY A 22 8.61 9.48 -11.40
C GLY A 22 7.67 9.97 -10.30
N THR A 23 8.05 11.06 -9.64
CA THR A 23 7.26 11.65 -8.53
C THR A 23 6.01 12.32 -9.08
N ASN A 24 4.88 11.65 -8.95
CA ASN A 24 3.58 12.08 -9.50
C ASN A 24 2.51 12.33 -8.43
N LEU A 25 2.87 12.29 -7.15
CA LEU A 25 1.98 12.49 -6.00
C LEU A 25 0.80 11.49 -5.90
N LEU A 26 0.75 10.47 -6.75
CA LEU A 26 -0.27 9.40 -6.65
C LEU A 26 -0.14 8.58 -5.36
N ASP A 27 1.05 8.55 -4.78
CA ASP A 27 1.36 7.86 -3.52
C ASP A 27 0.80 8.57 -2.28
N ARG A 28 0.25 9.79 -2.44
CA ARG A 28 -0.27 10.55 -1.30
C ARG A 28 -1.56 9.94 -0.74
N PRO A 29 -1.68 9.86 0.59
CA PRO A 29 -2.86 9.30 1.26
C PRO A 29 -4.18 9.92 0.81
N LEU A 30 -4.20 11.23 0.54
CA LEU A 30 -5.39 11.90 0.04
C LEU A 30 -5.94 11.26 -1.24
N ILE A 31 -5.06 10.94 -2.19
CA ILE A 31 -5.44 10.32 -3.46
C ILE A 31 -5.79 8.84 -3.24
N MET A 32 -4.96 8.11 -2.51
CA MET A 32 -5.14 6.68 -2.29
C MET A 32 -6.43 6.36 -1.53
N CYS A 33 -6.74 7.10 -0.45
CA CYS A 33 -7.97 6.91 0.31
C CYS A 33 -9.20 7.36 -0.47
N THR A 34 -9.09 8.39 -1.30
CA THR A 34 -10.18 8.81 -2.20
C THR A 34 -10.53 7.71 -3.21
N LEU A 35 -9.51 7.10 -3.86
CA LEU A 35 -9.70 5.96 -4.75
C LEU A 35 -10.26 4.75 -4.00
N THR A 36 -9.81 4.53 -2.78
CA THR A 36 -10.35 3.48 -1.89
C THR A 36 -11.83 3.72 -1.58
N GLY A 37 -12.20 4.96 -1.24
CA GLY A 37 -13.59 5.35 -1.02
C GLY A 37 -14.47 5.11 -2.25
N LEU A 38 -13.95 5.40 -3.45
CA LEU A 38 -14.63 5.08 -4.71
C LEU A 38 -14.89 3.58 -4.86
N VAL A 39 -13.89 2.74 -4.59
CA VAL A 39 -14.00 1.27 -4.67
C VAL A 39 -14.97 0.74 -3.62
N MET A 40 -14.97 1.31 -2.42
CA MET A 40 -15.86 0.89 -1.33
C MET A 40 -17.29 1.37 -1.51
N GLY A 41 -17.52 2.44 -2.29
CA GLY A 41 -18.83 3.03 -2.58
C GLY A 41 -19.19 4.21 -1.67
N ASP A 42 -18.20 4.74 -0.91
CA ASP A 42 -18.35 5.95 -0.08
C ASP A 42 -17.18 6.91 -0.33
N LEU A 43 -17.32 7.67 -1.39
CA LEU A 43 -16.32 8.65 -1.82
C LEU A 43 -16.11 9.75 -0.78
N LYS A 44 -17.21 10.21 -0.12
CA LYS A 44 -17.16 11.29 0.86
C LYS A 44 -16.27 10.90 2.05
N SER A 45 -16.54 9.77 2.65
CA SER A 45 -15.73 9.27 3.77
C SER A 45 -14.31 8.95 3.34
N GLY A 46 -14.11 8.45 2.10
CA GLY A 46 -12.77 8.23 1.53
C GLY A 46 -11.93 9.52 1.46
N ILE A 47 -12.53 10.64 1.05
CA ILE A 47 -11.85 11.96 1.00
C ILE A 47 -11.52 12.44 2.42
N ILE A 48 -12.46 12.31 3.38
CA ILE A 48 -12.24 12.73 4.78
C ILE A 48 -11.09 11.92 5.39
N ILE A 49 -11.12 10.60 5.25
CA ILE A 49 -10.04 9.72 5.72
C ILE A 49 -8.72 10.09 5.04
N GLY A 50 -8.74 10.36 3.74
CA GLY A 50 -7.57 10.77 2.99
C GLY A 50 -6.93 12.05 3.52
N ALA A 51 -7.73 13.06 3.85
CA ALA A 51 -7.25 14.30 4.44
C ALA A 51 -6.64 14.07 5.83
N MET A 52 -7.25 13.24 6.66
CA MET A 52 -6.74 12.91 7.99
C MET A 52 -5.42 12.12 7.90
N MET A 53 -5.37 11.11 7.03
CA MET A 53 -4.16 10.33 6.79
C MET A 53 -3.04 11.18 6.18
N GLU A 54 -3.37 12.13 5.30
CA GLU A 54 -2.41 13.07 4.72
C GLU A 54 -1.72 13.89 5.81
N LEU A 55 -2.49 14.42 6.76
CA LEU A 55 -1.95 15.18 7.89
C LEU A 55 -1.08 14.29 8.81
N ALA A 56 -1.51 13.05 9.05
CA ALA A 56 -0.76 12.11 9.88
C ALA A 56 0.58 11.70 9.25
N PHE A 57 0.61 11.54 7.93
CA PHE A 57 1.80 11.13 7.19
C PHE A 57 2.56 12.28 6.50
N ILE A 58 2.24 13.55 6.81
CA ILE A 58 2.88 14.71 6.18
C ILE A 58 4.39 14.72 6.37
N GLY A 59 4.89 14.22 7.49
CA GLY A 59 6.32 14.09 7.80
C GLY A 59 6.94 12.74 7.42
N ALA A 60 6.19 11.84 6.80
CA ALA A 60 6.66 10.50 6.45
C ALA A 60 7.44 10.52 5.12
N PHE A 61 8.67 11.03 5.15
CA PHE A 61 9.58 11.00 4.01
C PHE A 61 10.93 10.39 4.42
N SER A 62 11.60 9.79 3.44
CA SER A 62 12.87 9.12 3.68
C SER A 62 13.98 10.13 3.95
N VAL A 63 14.70 9.97 5.07
CA VAL A 63 15.87 10.78 5.41
C VAL A 63 17.07 9.85 5.57
N GLY A 64 18.01 9.93 4.65
CA GLY A 64 19.17 9.04 4.63
C GLY A 64 18.76 7.58 4.45
N ALA A 65 19.19 6.71 5.35
CA ALA A 65 18.85 5.29 5.34
C ALA A 65 17.52 4.95 6.04
N SER A 66 16.88 5.93 6.68
CA SER A 66 15.61 5.72 7.38
C SER A 66 14.47 5.65 6.39
N LEU A 67 13.69 4.58 6.45
CA LEU A 67 12.47 4.40 5.66
C LEU A 67 11.26 4.68 6.55
N PRO A 68 10.35 5.57 6.13
CA PRO A 68 9.12 5.80 6.86
C PRO A 68 8.15 4.62 6.71
N PRO A 69 7.12 4.52 7.58
CA PRO A 69 5.99 3.61 7.40
C PRO A 69 5.36 3.78 6.01
N ASP A 70 4.81 2.70 5.46
CA ASP A 70 4.23 2.72 4.13
C ASP A 70 2.84 3.35 4.13
N MET A 71 2.78 4.65 3.82
CA MET A 71 1.55 5.43 3.83
C MET A 71 0.51 4.96 2.80
N ILE A 72 0.96 4.31 1.69
CA ILE A 72 0.05 3.80 0.66
C ILE A 72 -0.77 2.64 1.20
N SER A 73 -0.10 1.58 1.69
CA SER A 73 -0.79 0.41 2.26
C SER A 73 -1.59 0.76 3.52
N GLY A 74 -1.02 1.62 4.39
CA GLY A 74 -1.71 2.13 5.57
C GLY A 74 -2.97 2.92 5.23
N GLY A 75 -2.89 3.81 4.25
CA GLY A 75 -4.02 4.59 3.77
C GLY A 75 -5.11 3.73 3.13
N VAL A 76 -4.73 2.88 2.16
CA VAL A 76 -5.68 2.02 1.44
C VAL A 76 -6.38 1.05 2.40
N LEU A 77 -5.64 0.31 3.22
CA LEU A 77 -6.22 -0.68 4.14
C LEU A 77 -6.94 -0.02 5.31
N GLY A 78 -6.37 1.06 5.87
CA GLY A 78 -7.03 1.83 6.93
C GLY A 78 -8.39 2.34 6.48
N ALA A 79 -8.47 2.97 5.31
CA ALA A 79 -9.72 3.43 4.74
C ALA A 79 -10.67 2.27 4.39
N ALA A 80 -10.17 1.22 3.71
CA ALA A 80 -11.00 0.12 3.26
C ALA A 80 -11.62 -0.66 4.42
N LEU A 81 -10.87 -0.95 5.48
CA LEU A 81 -11.36 -1.68 6.64
C LEU A 81 -12.32 -0.84 7.49
N THR A 82 -12.04 0.46 7.66
CA THR A 82 -12.95 1.39 8.35
C THR A 82 -14.30 1.49 7.63
N LEU A 83 -14.28 1.68 6.31
CA LEU A 83 -15.50 1.75 5.50
C LEU A 83 -16.24 0.41 5.43
N ALA A 84 -15.51 -0.72 5.41
CA ALA A 84 -16.11 -2.05 5.42
C ALA A 84 -16.85 -2.35 6.74
N ALA A 85 -16.32 -1.85 7.85
CA ALA A 85 -16.92 -2.01 9.17
C ALA A 85 -18.03 -0.98 9.48
N GLY A 86 -18.24 0.01 8.61
CA GLY A 86 -19.20 1.11 8.85
C GLY A 86 -18.82 2.02 10.01
N ASN A 87 -17.53 2.09 10.33
CA ASN A 87 -17.01 2.93 11.39
C ASN A 87 -16.79 4.38 10.94
N ASP A 88 -16.66 5.28 11.92
CA ASP A 88 -16.33 6.67 11.67
C ASP A 88 -14.93 6.84 11.05
N PRO A 89 -14.70 7.87 10.21
CA PRO A 89 -13.43 8.11 9.53
C PRO A 89 -12.20 8.17 10.45
N GLU A 90 -12.36 8.61 11.70
CA GLU A 90 -11.28 8.71 12.69
C GLU A 90 -10.63 7.37 13.03
N VAL A 91 -11.37 6.28 12.93
CA VAL A 91 -10.89 4.92 13.20
C VAL A 91 -9.83 4.49 12.18
N ALA A 92 -9.87 5.08 10.98
CA ALA A 92 -8.92 4.74 9.92
C ALA A 92 -7.45 5.00 10.29
N LEU A 93 -7.15 6.02 11.10
CA LEU A 93 -5.80 6.28 11.62
C LEU A 93 -5.33 5.16 12.55
N THR A 94 -6.21 4.73 13.46
CA THR A 94 -5.90 3.69 14.44
C THR A 94 -5.58 2.35 13.75
N ILE A 95 -6.25 2.04 12.65
CA ILE A 95 -6.04 0.82 11.87
C ILE A 95 -4.85 1.01 10.91
N GLY A 96 -4.77 2.15 10.23
CA GLY A 96 -3.83 2.38 9.12
C GLY A 96 -2.38 2.52 9.58
N VAL A 97 -2.11 3.16 10.72
CA VAL A 97 -0.72 3.37 11.20
C VAL A 97 -0.01 2.05 11.55
N PRO A 98 -0.61 1.10 12.30
CA PRO A 98 -0.02 -0.21 12.49
C PRO A 98 0.19 -0.98 11.18
N ILE A 99 -0.78 -0.91 10.25
CA ILE A 99 -0.66 -1.57 8.94
C ILE A 99 0.48 -0.96 8.12
N ALA A 100 0.65 0.36 8.13
CA ALA A 100 1.77 1.03 7.47
C ALA A 100 3.13 0.53 8.00
N SER A 101 3.23 0.29 9.30
CA SER A 101 4.43 -0.25 9.94
C SER A 101 4.69 -1.71 9.56
N LEU A 102 3.64 -2.55 9.48
CA LEU A 102 3.76 -3.92 8.99
C LEU A 102 4.16 -3.98 7.51
N ALA A 103 3.60 -3.12 6.69
CA ALA A 103 3.96 -3.00 5.28
C ALA A 103 5.44 -2.59 5.09
N LEU A 104 5.97 -1.75 5.99
CA LEU A 104 7.40 -1.41 6.01
C LEU A 104 8.28 -2.65 6.27
N LEU A 105 7.89 -3.54 7.19
CA LEU A 105 8.64 -4.79 7.41
C LEU A 105 8.66 -5.66 6.15
N MET A 106 7.54 -5.79 5.46
CA MET A 106 7.47 -6.50 4.18
C MET A 106 8.37 -5.83 3.13
N LYS A 107 8.36 -4.49 3.04
CA LYS A 107 9.25 -3.72 2.15
C LYS A 107 10.72 -4.05 2.39
N ASN A 108 11.13 -4.06 3.65
CA ASN A 108 12.51 -4.38 4.01
C ASN A 108 12.87 -5.83 3.63
N ALA A 109 11.98 -6.79 3.85
CA ALA A 109 12.18 -8.17 3.44
C ALA A 109 12.33 -8.27 1.90
N CYS A 110 11.44 -7.67 1.13
CA CYS A 110 11.55 -7.63 -0.34
C CYS A 110 12.85 -6.95 -0.82
N LYS A 111 13.28 -5.88 -0.14
CA LYS A 111 14.53 -5.18 -0.43
C LYS A 111 15.76 -6.06 -0.20
N ILE A 112 15.74 -6.91 0.81
CA ILE A 112 16.85 -7.79 1.15
C ILE A 112 16.92 -9.00 0.20
N PHE A 113 15.77 -9.60 -0.13
CA PHE A 113 15.72 -10.87 -0.86
C PHE A 113 15.50 -10.70 -2.36
N ILE A 114 14.61 -9.81 -2.78
CA ILE A 114 14.18 -9.69 -4.19
C ILE A 114 15.06 -8.70 -4.96
N LEU A 115 15.30 -7.52 -4.40
CA LEU A 115 16.01 -6.44 -5.09
C LEU A 115 17.42 -6.83 -5.55
N PRO A 116 18.28 -7.52 -4.75
CA PRO A 116 19.63 -7.87 -5.16
C PRO A 116 19.70 -8.73 -6.41
N ILE A 117 18.70 -9.59 -6.64
CA ILE A 117 18.63 -10.46 -7.82
C ILE A 117 18.58 -9.62 -9.11
N PHE A 118 17.79 -8.54 -9.09
CA PHE A 118 17.65 -7.63 -10.24
C PHE A 118 18.85 -6.71 -10.39
N VAL A 119 19.44 -6.26 -9.27
CA VAL A 119 20.65 -5.42 -9.26
C VAL A 119 21.81 -6.17 -9.89
N HIS A 120 22.13 -7.37 -9.41
CA HIS A 120 23.23 -8.17 -9.97
C HIS A 120 23.05 -8.46 -11.47
N LYS A 121 21.80 -8.76 -11.91
CA LYS A 121 21.54 -8.93 -13.34
C LYS A 121 21.71 -7.64 -14.13
N ALA A 122 21.35 -6.50 -13.56
CA ALA A 122 21.55 -5.20 -14.18
C ALA A 122 23.04 -4.90 -14.33
N ASP A 123 23.85 -5.22 -13.32
CA ASP A 123 25.32 -5.07 -13.37
C ASP A 123 25.93 -5.93 -14.47
N ASP A 124 25.49 -7.19 -14.61
CA ASP A 124 25.94 -8.08 -15.70
C ASP A 124 25.62 -7.48 -17.09
N TYR A 125 24.46 -6.85 -17.26
CA TYR A 125 24.12 -6.18 -18.52
C TYR A 125 24.95 -4.90 -18.72
N ALA A 126 25.24 -4.17 -17.64
CA ALA A 126 26.05 -2.96 -17.69
C ALA A 126 27.51 -3.27 -18.13
N VAL A 127 28.12 -4.32 -17.57
CA VAL A 127 29.46 -4.78 -17.98
C VAL A 127 29.52 -5.15 -19.46
N LYS A 128 28.42 -5.70 -20.01
CA LYS A 128 28.30 -6.06 -21.44
C LYS A 128 27.92 -4.87 -22.34
N GLY A 129 27.83 -3.64 -21.79
CA GLY A 129 27.41 -2.46 -22.54
C GLY A 129 25.94 -2.49 -23.02
N ASN A 130 25.10 -3.37 -22.46
CA ASN A 130 23.73 -3.57 -22.88
C ASN A 130 22.75 -2.67 -22.09
N SER A 131 22.62 -1.40 -22.52
CA SER A 131 21.74 -0.42 -21.87
C SER A 131 20.26 -0.84 -21.84
N LYS A 132 19.78 -1.54 -22.90
CA LYS A 132 18.40 -2.05 -22.95
C LYS A 132 18.16 -3.14 -21.89
N GLY A 133 19.18 -3.98 -21.63
CA GLY A 133 19.13 -5.00 -20.57
C GLY A 133 19.04 -4.36 -19.19
N VAL A 134 19.83 -3.33 -18.92
CA VAL A 134 19.77 -2.57 -17.66
C VAL A 134 18.40 -1.95 -17.45
N ALA A 135 17.88 -1.23 -18.46
CA ALA A 135 16.56 -0.62 -18.39
C ALA A 135 15.45 -1.66 -18.12
N ARG A 136 15.52 -2.83 -18.78
CA ARG A 136 14.57 -3.92 -18.55
C ARG A 136 14.63 -4.45 -17.11
N MET A 137 15.84 -4.63 -16.55
CA MET A 137 16.00 -5.08 -15.17
C MET A 137 15.49 -4.04 -14.16
N HIS A 138 15.68 -2.76 -14.43
CA HIS A 138 15.11 -1.69 -13.61
C HIS A 138 13.56 -1.75 -13.58
N MET A 139 12.93 -1.85 -14.74
CA MET A 139 11.47 -1.90 -14.84
C MET A 139 10.88 -3.17 -14.22
N LEU A 140 11.45 -4.34 -14.53
CA LEU A 140 11.01 -5.60 -13.94
C LEU A 140 11.28 -5.65 -12.43
N GLY A 141 12.43 -5.16 -11.99
CA GLY A 141 12.79 -5.07 -10.59
C GLY A 141 11.79 -4.22 -9.83
N GLY A 142 11.49 -3.00 -10.31
CA GLY A 142 10.50 -2.11 -9.72
C GLY A 142 9.12 -2.76 -9.61
N PHE A 143 8.65 -3.40 -10.67
CA PHE A 143 7.36 -4.10 -10.67
C PHE A 143 7.33 -5.28 -9.68
N LEU A 144 8.31 -6.17 -9.72
CA LEU A 144 8.35 -7.39 -8.91
C LEU A 144 8.75 -7.13 -7.46
N TYR A 145 9.50 -6.06 -7.20
CA TYR A 145 9.94 -5.71 -5.85
C TYR A 145 8.94 -4.82 -5.11
N LEU A 146 8.31 -3.85 -5.80
CA LEU A 146 7.38 -2.91 -5.21
C LEU A 146 5.91 -3.24 -5.53
N ASN A 147 5.51 -3.21 -6.79
CA ASN A 147 4.09 -3.27 -7.14
C ASN A 147 3.42 -4.58 -6.76
N LEU A 148 3.96 -5.69 -7.25
CA LEU A 148 3.33 -6.99 -7.08
C LEU A 148 3.20 -7.42 -5.61
N PRO A 149 4.25 -7.34 -4.76
CA PRO A 149 4.13 -7.71 -3.36
C PRO A 149 3.12 -6.87 -2.60
N TYR A 150 3.05 -5.55 -2.87
CA TYR A 150 2.09 -4.68 -2.20
C TYR A 150 0.66 -4.90 -2.67
N GLY A 151 0.45 -5.13 -3.95
CA GLY A 151 -0.87 -5.51 -4.45
C GLY A 151 -1.39 -6.80 -3.80
N ILE A 152 -0.53 -7.83 -3.69
CA ILE A 152 -0.87 -9.09 -3.01
C ILE A 152 -1.09 -8.86 -1.50
N PHE A 153 -0.25 -8.05 -0.86
CA PHE A 153 -0.37 -7.73 0.56
C PHE A 153 -1.71 -7.05 0.85
N VAL A 154 -2.07 -6.00 0.12
CA VAL A 154 -3.33 -5.28 0.32
C VAL A 154 -4.53 -6.18 0.02
N PHE A 155 -4.47 -6.96 -1.05
CA PHE A 155 -5.51 -7.93 -1.40
C PHE A 155 -5.75 -8.94 -0.27
N SER A 156 -4.69 -9.58 0.20
CA SER A 156 -4.78 -10.61 1.25
C SER A 156 -5.17 -10.01 2.61
N ALA A 157 -4.57 -8.86 2.97
CA ALA A 157 -4.85 -8.19 4.23
C ALA A 157 -6.31 -7.69 4.31
N PHE A 158 -6.89 -7.22 3.20
CA PHE A 158 -8.30 -6.82 3.18
C PHE A 158 -9.23 -8.03 3.35
N LEU A 159 -8.95 -9.15 2.68
CA LEU A 159 -9.77 -10.36 2.83
C LEU A 159 -9.72 -10.92 4.26
N LEU A 160 -8.52 -11.02 4.83
CA LEU A 160 -8.33 -11.53 6.20
C LEU A 160 -8.86 -10.54 7.25
N GLY A 161 -8.55 -9.24 7.08
CA GLY A 161 -8.95 -8.19 8.01
C GLY A 161 -10.46 -8.04 8.10
N ASN A 162 -11.17 -8.14 6.99
CA ASN A 162 -12.61 -8.08 6.99
C ASN A 162 -13.25 -9.27 7.73
N THR A 163 -12.68 -10.47 7.61
CA THR A 163 -13.15 -11.64 8.36
C THR A 163 -12.92 -11.47 9.86
N VAL A 164 -11.76 -10.98 10.26
CA VAL A 164 -11.41 -10.73 11.66
C VAL A 164 -12.31 -9.64 12.27
N ILE A 165 -12.51 -8.53 11.56
CA ILE A 165 -13.36 -7.43 12.03
C ILE A 165 -14.80 -7.92 12.21
N GLN A 166 -15.36 -8.67 11.27
CA GLN A 166 -16.70 -9.24 11.40
C GLN A 166 -16.80 -10.17 12.63
N SER A 167 -15.83 -11.04 12.83
CA SER A 167 -15.80 -11.93 14.00
C SER A 167 -15.73 -11.17 15.33
N VAL A 168 -14.97 -10.08 15.38
CA VAL A 168 -14.88 -9.22 16.58
C VAL A 168 -16.18 -8.47 16.83
N LEU A 169 -16.83 -7.96 15.79
CA LEU A 169 -18.14 -7.29 15.92
C LEU A 169 -19.22 -8.26 16.37
N ASP A 170 -19.25 -9.48 15.83
CA ASP A 170 -20.19 -10.52 16.25
C ASP A 170 -20.01 -10.88 17.74
N LEU A 171 -18.75 -10.97 18.19
CA LEU A 171 -18.44 -11.19 19.61
C LEU A 171 -18.88 -10.03 20.50
N SER A 172 -18.76 -8.80 20.03
CA SER A 172 -19.14 -7.60 20.79
C SER A 172 -20.66 -7.47 20.92
N LEU A 173 -21.42 -7.90 19.91
CA LEU A 173 -22.88 -7.89 19.93
C LEU A 173 -23.48 -8.96 20.89
N ILE A 174 -22.72 -10.02 21.22
CA ILE A 174 -23.15 -11.06 22.17
C ILE A 174 -23.02 -10.56 23.64
N HIS A 175 -22.23 -9.52 23.87
CA HIS A 175 -21.98 -8.99 25.21
C HIS A 175 -22.78 -7.70 25.55
N ILE A 176 -23.71 -7.26 24.71
CA ILE A 176 -24.68 -6.20 24.96
C ILE A 176 -26.08 -6.79 25.09
#